data_598cb3386437b646ea496e787391d3d0
#
_entry.id   598cb3386437b646ea496e787391d3d0
#
_cell.length_a   1.000
_cell.length_b   1.000
_cell.length_c   1.000
_cell.angle_alpha   90.00
_cell.angle_beta   90.00
_cell.angle_gamma   90.00
#
_symmetry.space_group_name_H-M   'P 1'
#
loop_
_entity.id
_entity.type
_entity.pdbx_description
1 polymer ?
#
loop_
_entity_poly.entity_id
_entity_poly.type
_entity_poly.pdbx_seq_one_letter_code
_entity_poly.pdbx_strand_id
1 'polypeptide(L)'
;MTLNSRILPLAISLMVWLSGAPGFALSALEIMQRVDARDDGDNMTARQEMILIDKNNHRRVREMIIFAKDEGRDTRRLLFFLSPQNVKYTGFLTYDYNSGDKDDDQWLYLPALRKTKRIASSDKSAAFMGSDFSYADMTRRLISEWKFKILKEDEVRSKPVWLIEALPASDIIRKRYGYNKSVIFVRQDLFMVVRAVHWVSAGGKLKYTDMKTIEKIDGIWTATEIDVKTTKARKTLHRTILRFRDVKYNQMINPNLFTVRRLEKGP
;
A
#
# COMPACT_ATOMS: atom_id res chain seq x y z
N MET A 1 -59.35 20.71 68.44
CA MET A 1 -59.34 19.73 67.33
C MET A 1 -58.62 20.38 66.16
N THR A 2 -57.32 20.12 66.03
CA THR A 2 -56.48 20.75 65.00
C THR A 2 -56.09 19.66 63.99
N LEU A 3 -56.58 19.85 62.75
CA LEU A 3 -56.22 18.95 61.65
C LEU A 3 -54.89 19.41 61.00
N ASN A 4 -53.85 18.59 61.16
CA ASN A 4 -52.59 18.80 60.46
C ASN A 4 -52.66 18.14 59.07
N SER A 5 -52.66 18.93 58.01
CA SER A 5 -52.53 18.47 56.64
C SER A 5 -51.02 18.42 56.28
N ARG A 6 -50.47 17.20 56.09
CA ARG A 6 -49.12 16.98 55.58
C ARG A 6 -49.14 17.05 54.03
N ILE A 7 -48.50 18.06 53.49
CA ILE A 7 -48.22 18.18 52.05
C ILE A 7 -46.96 17.39 51.73
N LEU A 8 -47.08 16.38 50.89
CA LEU A 8 -45.97 15.56 50.37
C LEU A 8 -45.39 16.23 49.12
N PRO A 9 -44.09 16.53 49.02
CA PRO A 9 -43.56 17.06 47.77
C PRO A 9 -43.41 15.99 46.71
N LEU A 10 -43.99 16.21 45.55
CA LEU A 10 -43.90 15.41 44.36
C LEU A 10 -42.52 15.67 43.68
N ALA A 11 -41.58 14.76 43.82
CA ALA A 11 -40.26 14.83 43.14
C ALA A 11 -40.44 14.47 41.66
N ILE A 12 -40.44 15.49 40.78
CA ILE A 12 -40.40 15.30 39.33
C ILE A 12 -38.96 14.93 38.95
N SER A 13 -38.75 13.63 38.65
CA SER A 13 -37.49 13.13 38.13
C SER A 13 -37.36 13.53 36.64
N LEU A 14 -36.53 14.50 36.36
CA LEU A 14 -36.22 14.95 34.99
C LEU A 14 -35.29 13.93 34.33
N MET A 15 -35.86 13.01 33.55
CA MET A 15 -35.11 12.01 32.78
C MET A 15 -34.48 12.70 31.56
N VAL A 16 -33.20 13.09 31.67
CA VAL A 16 -32.43 13.66 30.55
C VAL A 16 -32.10 12.51 29.58
N TRP A 17 -32.83 12.46 28.48
CA TRP A 17 -32.45 11.60 27.35
C TRP A 17 -31.22 12.24 26.69
N LEU A 18 -30.03 11.69 26.95
CA LEU A 18 -28.86 11.90 26.11
C LEU A 18 -29.12 11.23 24.77
N SER A 19 -29.73 11.95 23.85
CA SER A 19 -29.74 11.59 22.43
C SER A 19 -28.29 11.70 21.93
N GLY A 20 -27.55 10.57 21.96
CA GLY A 20 -26.28 10.49 21.25
C GLY A 20 -26.55 10.81 19.78
N ALA A 21 -25.96 11.92 19.28
CA ALA A 21 -26.01 12.23 17.86
C ALA A 21 -25.55 10.99 17.07
N PRO A 22 -26.26 10.59 16.01
CA PRO A 22 -25.80 9.48 15.17
C PRO A 22 -24.44 9.87 14.61
N GLY A 23 -23.39 9.25 15.10
CA GLY A 23 -22.08 9.35 14.48
C GLY A 23 -22.23 8.85 13.04
N PHE A 24 -22.11 9.77 12.06
CA PHE A 24 -22.14 9.37 10.65
C PHE A 24 -21.02 8.35 10.43
N ALA A 25 -21.41 7.11 10.13
CA ALA A 25 -20.45 6.09 9.75
C ALA A 25 -19.71 6.54 8.49
N LEU A 26 -18.36 6.48 8.49
CA LEU A 26 -17.54 6.86 7.34
C LEU A 26 -17.93 6.04 6.12
N SER A 27 -18.05 6.69 4.98
CA SER A 27 -18.19 6.00 3.70
C SER A 27 -16.85 5.31 3.29
N ALA A 28 -16.93 4.32 2.41
CA ALA A 28 -15.73 3.65 1.90
C ALA A 28 -14.76 4.64 1.22
N LEU A 29 -15.30 5.65 0.53
CA LEU A 29 -14.50 6.69 -0.13
C LEU A 29 -13.77 7.55 0.91
N GLU A 30 -14.45 8.02 1.95
CA GLU A 30 -13.84 8.82 3.02
C GLU A 30 -12.75 8.04 3.77
N ILE A 31 -12.97 6.74 4.03
CA ILE A 31 -11.93 5.88 4.62
C ILE A 31 -10.71 5.83 3.71
N MET A 32 -10.90 5.60 2.40
CA MET A 32 -9.79 5.53 1.46
C MET A 32 -9.08 6.87 1.26
N GLN A 33 -9.80 7.98 1.31
CA GLN A 33 -9.21 9.32 1.31
C GLN A 33 -8.31 9.55 2.54
N ARG A 34 -8.72 9.08 3.73
CA ARG A 34 -7.88 9.13 4.94
C ARG A 34 -6.68 8.19 4.85
N VAL A 35 -6.82 7.05 4.18
CA VAL A 35 -5.68 6.15 3.89
C VAL A 35 -4.66 6.86 3.01
N ASP A 36 -5.11 7.56 1.97
CA ASP A 36 -4.24 8.29 1.03
C ASP A 36 -3.60 9.53 1.65
N ALA A 37 -4.33 10.22 2.53
CA ALA A 37 -3.86 11.42 3.23
C ALA A 37 -3.00 11.12 4.47
N ARG A 38 -2.73 9.85 4.77
CA ARG A 38 -1.91 9.46 5.91
C ARG A 38 -0.47 9.95 5.72
N ASP A 39 0.11 10.45 6.79
CA ASP A 39 1.52 10.83 6.82
C ASP A 39 2.41 9.60 6.49
N ASP A 40 3.16 9.69 5.41
CA ASP A 40 4.14 8.69 4.96
C ASP A 40 5.55 9.31 4.78
N GLY A 41 5.73 10.56 5.26
CA GLY A 41 6.96 11.34 5.26
C GLY A 41 7.27 11.99 3.92
N ASP A 42 7.94 13.17 3.97
CA ASP A 42 8.35 13.91 2.75
C ASP A 42 9.41 13.15 1.93
N ASN A 43 10.13 12.25 2.57
CA ASN A 43 11.11 11.38 1.91
C ASN A 43 11.46 10.18 2.79
N MET A 44 11.99 9.13 2.17
CA MET A 44 12.41 7.90 2.85
C MET A 44 13.68 7.34 2.22
N THR A 45 14.56 6.82 3.08
CA THR A 45 15.66 5.92 2.68
C THR A 45 15.52 4.61 3.44
N ALA A 46 15.82 3.48 2.77
CA ALA A 46 15.80 2.18 3.44
C ALA A 46 16.71 1.17 2.73
N ARG A 47 17.18 0.17 3.47
CA ARG A 47 17.62 -1.11 2.91
C ARG A 47 16.42 -2.04 2.84
N GLN A 48 16.37 -2.86 1.80
CA GLN A 48 15.29 -3.81 1.60
C GLN A 48 15.84 -5.16 1.21
N GLU A 49 15.37 -6.20 1.89
CA GLU A 49 15.56 -7.59 1.51
C GLU A 49 14.31 -8.10 0.79
N MET A 50 14.46 -8.67 -0.40
CA MET A 50 13.40 -9.33 -1.15
C MET A 50 13.69 -10.83 -1.24
N ILE A 51 12.85 -11.65 -0.62
CA ILE A 51 12.95 -13.10 -0.64
C ILE A 51 11.89 -13.64 -1.59
N LEU A 52 12.33 -14.25 -2.68
CA LEU A 52 11.48 -14.88 -3.69
C LEU A 52 11.44 -16.39 -3.42
N ILE A 53 10.24 -16.97 -3.30
CA ILE A 53 10.04 -18.38 -2.99
C ILE A 53 9.15 -18.96 -4.08
N ASP A 54 9.65 -19.95 -4.83
CA ASP A 54 8.91 -20.63 -5.88
C ASP A 54 7.99 -21.75 -5.32
N LYS A 55 7.23 -22.39 -6.21
CA LYS A 55 6.33 -23.51 -5.86
C LYS A 55 7.04 -24.73 -5.26
N ASN A 56 8.35 -24.87 -5.46
CA ASN A 56 9.19 -25.95 -4.95
C ASN A 56 9.95 -25.53 -3.67
N ASN A 57 9.63 -24.36 -3.09
CA ASN A 57 10.29 -23.76 -1.93
C ASN A 57 11.76 -23.34 -2.17
N HIS A 58 12.23 -23.26 -3.40
CA HIS A 58 13.52 -22.65 -3.68
C HIS A 58 13.49 -21.17 -3.35
N ARG A 59 14.50 -20.71 -2.63
CA ARG A 59 14.59 -19.31 -2.19
C ARG A 59 15.69 -18.58 -2.95
N ARG A 60 15.37 -17.35 -3.36
CA ARG A 60 16.33 -16.39 -3.90
C ARG A 60 16.22 -15.12 -3.10
N VAL A 61 17.32 -14.63 -2.57
CA VAL A 61 17.38 -13.42 -1.76
C VAL A 61 18.05 -12.32 -2.59
N ARG A 62 17.50 -11.12 -2.53
CA ARG A 62 18.03 -9.90 -3.14
C ARG A 62 18.09 -8.81 -2.11
N GLU A 63 19.19 -8.10 -2.06
CA GLU A 63 19.32 -6.89 -1.28
C GLU A 63 19.20 -5.67 -2.16
N MET A 64 18.54 -4.65 -1.64
CA MET A 64 18.27 -3.41 -2.36
C MET A 64 18.46 -2.22 -1.45
N ILE A 65 18.71 -1.06 -2.05
CA ILE A 65 18.58 0.24 -1.42
C ILE A 65 17.49 1.03 -2.11
N ILE A 66 16.66 1.71 -1.33
CA ILE A 66 15.54 2.51 -1.81
C ILE A 66 15.70 3.94 -1.34
N PHE A 67 15.37 4.86 -2.23
CA PHE A 67 15.18 6.28 -1.97
C PHE A 67 13.80 6.68 -2.49
N ALA A 68 13.03 7.40 -1.69
CA ALA A 68 11.80 8.03 -2.09
C ALA A 68 11.81 9.49 -1.68
N LYS A 69 11.17 10.35 -2.46
CA LYS A 69 11.04 11.78 -2.17
C LYS A 69 9.78 12.32 -2.82
N ASP A 70 9.04 13.12 -2.07
CA ASP A 70 7.91 13.87 -2.60
C ASP A 70 8.37 15.16 -3.29
N GLU A 71 7.75 15.45 -4.40
CA GLU A 71 7.87 16.71 -5.14
C GLU A 71 6.47 17.32 -5.28
N GLY A 72 6.05 18.08 -4.29
CA GLY A 72 4.70 18.55 -4.14
C GLY A 72 3.75 17.36 -3.86
N ARG A 73 2.86 17.04 -4.80
CA ARG A 73 1.93 15.90 -4.69
C ARG A 73 2.42 14.64 -5.41
N ASP A 74 3.47 14.75 -6.21
CA ASP A 74 4.09 13.64 -6.93
C ASP A 74 5.16 12.99 -6.06
N THR A 75 5.45 11.71 -6.28
CA THR A 75 6.52 11.01 -5.56
C THR A 75 7.54 10.46 -6.55
N ARG A 76 8.82 10.61 -6.25
CA ARG A 76 9.91 9.98 -6.99
C ARG A 76 10.52 8.87 -6.17
N ARG A 77 10.75 7.71 -6.80
CA ARG A 77 11.39 6.56 -6.16
C ARG A 77 12.53 6.04 -7.00
N LEU A 78 13.65 5.75 -6.35
CA LEU A 78 14.82 5.14 -6.97
C LEU A 78 15.22 3.93 -6.14
N LEU A 79 15.36 2.78 -6.79
CA LEU A 79 15.75 1.52 -6.19
C LEU A 79 16.95 0.94 -6.95
N PHE A 80 17.94 0.43 -6.21
CA PHE A 80 19.05 -0.35 -6.79
C PHE A 80 19.15 -1.71 -6.11
N PHE A 81 19.36 -2.75 -6.92
CA PHE A 81 19.75 -4.06 -6.42
C PHE A 81 21.24 -4.05 -6.06
N LEU A 82 21.57 -4.50 -4.85
CA LEU A 82 22.95 -4.58 -4.35
C LEU A 82 23.51 -5.98 -4.47
N SER A 83 22.65 -6.99 -4.32
CA SER A 83 22.98 -8.42 -4.47
C SER A 83 21.78 -9.23 -4.94
N PRO A 84 21.97 -10.45 -5.46
CA PRO A 84 23.22 -11.10 -5.84
C PRO A 84 23.81 -10.57 -7.16
N GLN A 85 24.97 -11.06 -7.56
CA GLN A 85 25.75 -10.56 -8.69
C GLN A 85 24.97 -10.48 -10.03
N ASN A 86 24.07 -11.43 -10.29
CA ASN A 86 23.27 -11.48 -11.53
C ASN A 86 22.22 -10.36 -11.68
N VAL A 87 21.88 -9.67 -10.59
CA VAL A 87 20.97 -8.50 -10.61
C VAL A 87 21.63 -7.23 -10.05
N LYS A 88 22.89 -7.34 -9.61
CA LYS A 88 23.61 -6.23 -8.99
C LYS A 88 23.63 -5.01 -9.90
N TYR A 89 23.34 -3.85 -9.29
CA TYR A 89 23.23 -2.55 -9.94
C TYR A 89 22.12 -2.40 -10.98
N THR A 90 21.23 -3.41 -11.11
CA THR A 90 19.94 -3.16 -11.75
C THR A 90 19.25 -2.04 -10.99
N GLY A 91 18.82 -1.02 -11.71
CA GLY A 91 18.15 0.16 -11.13
C GLY A 91 16.72 0.27 -11.61
N PHE A 92 15.85 0.78 -10.76
CA PHE A 92 14.46 1.08 -11.10
C PHE A 92 14.10 2.47 -10.60
N LEU A 93 13.69 3.35 -11.53
CA LEU A 93 13.27 4.72 -11.26
C LEU A 93 11.80 4.86 -11.56
N THR A 94 11.06 5.50 -10.66
CA THR A 94 9.63 5.77 -10.82
C THR A 94 9.35 7.24 -10.58
N TYR A 95 8.57 7.84 -11.49
CA TYR A 95 7.88 9.10 -11.29
C TYR A 95 6.40 8.80 -11.16
N ASP A 96 5.88 8.93 -9.96
CA ASP A 96 4.53 8.60 -9.54
C ASP A 96 3.75 9.91 -9.47
N TYR A 97 2.86 10.13 -10.44
CA TYR A 97 2.13 11.39 -10.56
C TYR A 97 0.79 11.30 -9.84
N ASN A 98 0.51 12.32 -9.04
CA ASN A 98 -0.79 12.44 -8.36
C ASN A 98 -1.86 13.08 -9.28
N SER A 99 -1.92 12.61 -10.53
CA SER A 99 -2.87 13.07 -11.55
C SER A 99 -3.37 11.88 -12.37
N GLY A 100 -4.70 11.76 -12.52
CA GLY A 100 -5.31 10.74 -13.38
C GLY A 100 -5.10 10.96 -14.87
N ASP A 101 -4.68 12.18 -15.28
CA ASP A 101 -4.48 12.55 -16.68
C ASP A 101 -3.10 12.19 -17.21
N LYS A 102 -2.19 11.82 -16.33
CA LYS A 102 -0.81 11.47 -16.68
C LYS A 102 -0.44 10.11 -16.12
N ASP A 103 0.01 9.22 -16.98
CA ASP A 103 0.55 7.93 -16.59
C ASP A 103 1.90 8.08 -15.90
N ASP A 104 2.13 7.30 -14.82
CA ASP A 104 3.42 7.23 -14.18
C ASP A 104 4.52 6.81 -15.13
N ASP A 105 5.69 7.41 -14.98
CA ASP A 105 6.88 7.03 -15.71
C ASP A 105 7.72 6.06 -14.90
N GLN A 106 8.13 4.97 -15.54
CA GLN A 106 8.96 3.94 -14.91
C GLN A 106 10.08 3.53 -15.85
N TRP A 107 11.32 3.49 -15.33
CA TRP A 107 12.51 3.06 -16.08
C TRP A 107 13.23 1.95 -15.34
N LEU A 108 13.61 0.91 -16.07
CA LEU A 108 14.42 -0.20 -15.59
C LEU A 108 15.77 -0.16 -16.30
N TYR A 109 16.85 0.04 -15.55
CA TYR A 109 18.22 -0.08 -16.05
C TYR A 109 18.75 -1.50 -15.83
N LEU A 110 19.26 -2.10 -16.89
CA LEU A 110 19.85 -3.44 -16.90
C LEU A 110 21.34 -3.31 -17.18
N PRO A 111 22.22 -3.35 -16.17
CA PRO A 111 23.65 -3.10 -16.34
C PRO A 111 24.35 -4.12 -17.26
N ALA A 112 23.93 -5.38 -17.23
CA ALA A 112 24.44 -6.42 -18.11
C ALA A 112 24.25 -6.09 -19.62
N LEU A 113 23.19 -5.35 -19.95
CA LEU A 113 22.88 -4.89 -21.30
C LEU A 113 23.28 -3.43 -21.55
N ARG A 114 23.72 -2.71 -20.51
CA ARG A 114 23.94 -1.26 -20.52
C ARG A 114 22.74 -0.49 -21.12
N LYS A 115 21.53 -0.93 -20.79
CA LYS A 115 20.31 -0.44 -21.42
C LYS A 115 19.27 -0.02 -20.39
N THR A 116 18.69 1.16 -20.59
CA THR A 116 17.51 1.64 -19.88
C THR A 116 16.27 1.36 -20.71
N LYS A 117 15.30 0.63 -20.14
CA LYS A 117 13.98 0.37 -20.73
C LYS A 117 12.94 1.19 -19.98
N ARG A 118 12.16 2.01 -20.69
CA ARG A 118 10.94 2.60 -20.13
C ARG A 118 9.83 1.53 -20.14
N ILE A 119 9.13 1.38 -19.03
CA ILE A 119 8.00 0.44 -18.90
C ILE A 119 6.78 1.08 -19.56
N ALA A 120 6.25 0.44 -20.59
CA ALA A 120 5.02 0.91 -21.23
C ALA A 120 3.81 0.68 -20.33
N SER A 121 2.77 1.50 -20.49
CA SER A 121 1.52 1.36 -19.70
C SER A 121 0.88 -0.02 -19.82
N SER A 122 0.99 -0.65 -21.02
CA SER A 122 0.53 -2.02 -21.26
C SER A 122 1.30 -3.08 -20.49
N ASP A 123 2.55 -2.80 -20.09
CA ASP A 123 3.43 -3.73 -19.40
C ASP A 123 3.36 -3.61 -17.86
N LYS A 124 2.65 -2.58 -17.35
CA LYS A 124 2.61 -2.29 -15.91
C LYS A 124 2.01 -3.42 -15.06
N SER A 125 1.12 -4.23 -15.62
CA SER A 125 0.58 -5.43 -14.93
C SER A 125 1.55 -6.62 -14.88
N ALA A 126 2.67 -6.56 -15.60
CA ALA A 126 3.69 -7.62 -15.60
C ALA A 126 4.44 -7.67 -14.25
N ALA A 127 4.99 -8.85 -13.93
CA ALA A 127 5.72 -9.07 -12.68
C ALA A 127 7.02 -8.24 -12.63
N PHE A 128 7.18 -7.46 -11.55
CA PHE A 128 8.41 -6.73 -11.26
C PHE A 128 9.53 -7.67 -10.90
N MET A 129 10.54 -7.76 -11.76
CA MET A 129 11.75 -8.57 -11.53
C MET A 129 11.48 -10.03 -11.10
N GLY A 130 10.36 -10.61 -11.54
CA GLY A 130 9.96 -11.99 -11.21
C GLY A 130 9.46 -12.18 -9.78
N SER A 131 9.03 -11.11 -9.11
CA SER A 131 8.35 -11.12 -7.82
C SER A 131 6.83 -11.25 -7.98
N ASP A 132 6.10 -11.33 -6.86
CA ASP A 132 4.64 -11.24 -6.84
C ASP A 132 4.11 -9.81 -7.01
N PHE A 133 4.97 -8.81 -6.96
CA PHE A 133 4.61 -7.43 -7.29
C PHE A 133 4.58 -7.23 -8.80
N SER A 134 3.67 -6.43 -9.30
CA SER A 134 3.69 -5.91 -10.66
C SER A 134 4.39 -4.55 -10.71
N TYR A 135 4.74 -4.05 -11.90
CA TYR A 135 5.21 -2.68 -12.04
C TYR A 135 4.17 -1.66 -11.56
N ALA A 136 2.86 -1.93 -11.77
CA ALA A 136 1.79 -1.09 -11.26
C ALA A 136 1.69 -1.09 -9.72
N ASP A 137 2.12 -2.13 -9.04
CA ASP A 137 2.16 -2.16 -7.56
C ASP A 137 3.29 -1.29 -6.98
N MET A 138 4.21 -0.79 -7.83
CA MET A 138 5.33 0.06 -7.41
C MET A 138 4.98 1.55 -7.36
N THR A 139 3.77 1.94 -7.77
CA THR A 139 3.24 3.30 -7.72
C THR A 139 2.00 3.39 -6.84
N ARG A 140 1.59 4.62 -6.50
CA ARG A 140 0.37 4.90 -5.76
C ARG A 140 -0.85 4.50 -6.59
N ARG A 141 -1.90 4.06 -5.94
CA ARG A 141 -3.22 3.85 -6.54
C ARG A 141 -4.05 5.09 -6.31
N LEU A 142 -4.33 5.85 -7.36
CA LEU A 142 -5.16 7.05 -7.27
C LEU A 142 -6.59 6.67 -6.86
N ILE A 143 -7.13 7.37 -5.88
CA ILE A 143 -8.49 7.13 -5.36
C ILE A 143 -9.53 7.22 -6.49
N SER A 144 -9.38 8.18 -7.41
CA SER A 144 -10.28 8.38 -8.55
C SER A 144 -10.33 7.21 -9.55
N GLU A 145 -9.33 6.35 -9.54
CA GLU A 145 -9.25 5.18 -10.42
C GLU A 145 -10.05 3.97 -9.92
N TRP A 146 -10.66 4.06 -8.73
CA TRP A 146 -11.34 2.94 -8.10
C TRP A 146 -12.71 3.32 -7.56
N LYS A 147 -13.62 2.34 -7.55
CA LYS A 147 -14.92 2.41 -6.88
C LYS A 147 -14.84 1.58 -5.61
N PHE A 148 -15.23 2.17 -4.47
CA PHE A 148 -15.10 1.55 -3.16
C PHE A 148 -16.46 1.24 -2.54
N LYS A 149 -16.53 0.10 -1.82
CA LYS A 149 -17.71 -0.30 -1.04
C LYS A 149 -17.26 -1.01 0.23
N ILE A 150 -17.77 -0.59 1.40
CA ILE A 150 -17.59 -1.34 2.64
C ILE A 150 -18.38 -2.64 2.53
N LEU A 151 -17.73 -3.77 2.77
CA LEU A 151 -18.36 -5.08 2.81
C LEU A 151 -18.81 -5.43 4.23
N LYS A 152 -17.93 -5.24 5.20
CA LYS A 152 -18.15 -5.49 6.62
C LYS A 152 -17.02 -4.90 7.46
N GLU A 153 -17.20 -4.93 8.77
CA GLU A 153 -16.12 -4.81 9.75
C GLU A 153 -15.65 -6.21 10.18
N ASP A 154 -14.38 -6.30 10.57
CA ASP A 154 -13.75 -7.56 10.99
C ASP A 154 -12.48 -7.24 11.82
N GLU A 155 -11.68 -8.23 12.15
CA GLU A 155 -10.44 -8.07 12.86
C GLU A 155 -9.25 -8.68 12.11
N VAL A 156 -8.10 -8.04 12.22
CA VAL A 156 -6.80 -8.58 11.79
C VAL A 156 -5.83 -8.44 12.96
N ARG A 157 -5.34 -9.56 13.50
CA ARG A 157 -4.46 -9.60 14.67
C ARG A 157 -5.02 -8.81 15.86
N SER A 158 -6.30 -9.06 16.19
CA SER A 158 -7.05 -8.41 17.28
C SER A 158 -7.12 -6.88 17.15
N LYS A 159 -7.05 -6.36 15.93
CA LYS A 159 -7.26 -4.95 15.61
C LYS A 159 -8.45 -4.81 14.67
N PRO A 160 -9.39 -3.90 14.96
CA PRO A 160 -10.56 -3.68 14.11
C PRO A 160 -10.15 -3.16 12.74
N VAL A 161 -10.79 -3.69 11.70
CA VAL A 161 -10.57 -3.31 10.30
C VAL A 161 -11.88 -3.14 9.56
N TRP A 162 -11.90 -2.23 8.58
CA TRP A 162 -12.91 -2.24 7.53
C TRP A 162 -12.44 -3.14 6.38
N LEU A 163 -13.33 -4.01 5.90
CA LEU A 163 -13.15 -4.73 4.64
C LEU A 163 -13.80 -3.91 3.53
N ILE A 164 -12.98 -3.43 2.61
CA ILE A 164 -13.42 -2.58 1.52
C ILE A 164 -13.16 -3.27 0.19
N GLU A 165 -14.23 -3.46 -0.59
CA GLU A 165 -14.12 -3.86 -1.99
C GLU A 165 -13.68 -2.66 -2.81
N ALA A 166 -12.69 -2.87 -3.69
CA ALA A 166 -12.21 -1.89 -4.65
C ALA A 166 -12.31 -2.48 -6.06
N LEU A 167 -13.10 -1.84 -6.92
CA LEU A 167 -13.27 -2.19 -8.33
C LEU A 167 -12.60 -1.13 -9.20
N PRO A 168 -11.84 -1.52 -10.25
CA PRO A 168 -11.31 -0.57 -11.22
C PRO A 168 -12.42 0.28 -11.83
N ALA A 169 -12.23 1.59 -11.92
CA ALA A 169 -13.24 2.51 -12.46
C ALA A 169 -13.45 2.34 -13.97
N SER A 170 -12.48 1.75 -14.68
CA SER A 170 -12.54 1.49 -16.11
C SER A 170 -11.73 0.26 -16.53
N ASP A 171 -11.95 -0.21 -17.75
CA ASP A 171 -11.17 -1.29 -18.37
C ASP A 171 -9.68 -0.92 -18.55
N ILE A 172 -9.37 0.35 -18.76
CA ILE A 172 -7.99 0.84 -18.85
C ILE A 172 -7.29 0.62 -17.51
N ILE A 173 -7.92 1.01 -16.42
CA ILE A 173 -7.39 0.81 -15.05
C ILE A 173 -7.27 -0.68 -14.73
N ARG A 174 -8.30 -1.48 -15.07
CA ARG A 174 -8.26 -2.93 -14.90
C ARG A 174 -7.05 -3.58 -15.62
N LYS A 175 -6.77 -3.17 -16.85
CA LYS A 175 -5.63 -3.67 -17.64
C LYS A 175 -4.30 -3.19 -17.07
N ARG A 176 -4.20 -1.92 -16.64
CA ARG A 176 -2.99 -1.32 -16.06
C ARG A 176 -2.54 -2.06 -14.79
N TYR A 177 -3.45 -2.30 -13.86
CA TYR A 177 -3.13 -3.00 -12.61
C TYR A 177 -3.18 -4.52 -12.72
N GLY A 178 -3.91 -5.06 -13.70
CA GLY A 178 -4.10 -6.50 -13.88
C GLY A 178 -5.02 -7.13 -12.82
N TYR A 179 -5.92 -6.34 -12.21
CA TYR A 179 -6.86 -6.81 -11.20
C TYR A 179 -8.30 -6.57 -11.64
N ASN A 180 -9.15 -7.62 -11.52
CA ASN A 180 -10.59 -7.48 -11.72
C ASN A 180 -11.27 -6.85 -10.51
N LYS A 181 -10.77 -7.18 -9.32
CA LYS A 181 -11.31 -6.74 -8.03
C LYS A 181 -10.21 -6.84 -6.97
N SER A 182 -10.32 -6.03 -5.93
CA SER A 182 -9.56 -6.18 -4.70
C SER A 182 -10.48 -6.11 -3.48
N VAL A 183 -10.15 -6.83 -2.42
CA VAL A 183 -10.69 -6.61 -1.08
C VAL A 183 -9.54 -6.20 -0.19
N ILE A 184 -9.61 -5.02 0.37
CA ILE A 184 -8.57 -4.41 1.20
C ILE A 184 -9.07 -4.32 2.65
N PHE A 185 -8.17 -4.55 3.58
CA PHE A 185 -8.40 -4.53 5.02
C PHE A 185 -7.70 -3.30 5.57
N VAL A 186 -8.47 -2.31 5.97
CA VAL A 186 -7.96 -1.03 6.49
C VAL A 186 -8.11 -1.02 8.01
N ARG A 187 -7.00 -0.88 8.72
CA ARG A 187 -6.99 -0.71 10.19
C ARG A 187 -7.67 0.59 10.57
N GLN A 188 -8.65 0.50 11.49
CA GLN A 188 -9.51 1.63 11.85
C GLN A 188 -8.74 2.72 12.63
N ASP A 189 -7.80 2.32 13.49
CA ASP A 189 -7.03 3.23 14.33
C ASP A 189 -5.92 3.98 13.61
N LEU A 190 -5.45 3.45 12.45
CA LEU A 190 -4.31 4.01 11.70
C LEU A 190 -4.67 4.46 10.30
N PHE A 191 -5.88 4.17 9.80
CA PHE A 191 -6.24 4.31 8.39
C PHE A 191 -5.17 3.72 7.45
N MET A 192 -4.66 2.53 7.80
CA MET A 192 -3.59 1.86 7.08
C MET A 192 -4.08 0.53 6.51
N VAL A 193 -3.82 0.29 5.23
CA VAL A 193 -4.04 -1.02 4.62
C VAL A 193 -3.07 -2.01 5.25
N VAL A 194 -3.61 -3.08 5.87
CA VAL A 194 -2.79 -4.11 6.54
C VAL A 194 -2.86 -5.45 5.84
N ARG A 195 -3.87 -5.67 5.00
CA ARG A 195 -4.03 -6.87 4.19
C ARG A 195 -4.80 -6.55 2.91
N ALA A 196 -4.55 -7.29 1.85
CA ALA A 196 -5.36 -7.23 0.63
C ALA A 196 -5.44 -8.59 -0.05
N VAL A 197 -6.54 -8.80 -0.76
CA VAL A 197 -6.74 -9.92 -1.68
C VAL A 197 -7.10 -9.35 -3.03
N HIS A 198 -6.34 -9.71 -4.07
CA HIS A 198 -6.56 -9.25 -5.43
C HIS A 198 -6.95 -10.40 -6.35
N TRP A 199 -8.03 -10.25 -7.08
CA TRP A 199 -8.42 -11.15 -8.17
C TRP A 199 -7.66 -10.74 -9.42
N VAL A 200 -6.62 -11.51 -9.76
CA VAL A 200 -5.79 -11.24 -10.93
C VAL A 200 -6.60 -11.50 -12.20
N SER A 201 -6.57 -10.57 -13.15
CA SER A 201 -7.40 -10.62 -14.36
C SER A 201 -7.05 -11.77 -15.30
N ALA A 202 -5.86 -12.34 -15.19
CA ALA A 202 -5.42 -13.46 -16.01
C ALA A 202 -5.21 -14.74 -15.20
N GLY A 203 -5.68 -15.86 -15.74
CA GLY A 203 -5.32 -17.21 -15.27
C GLY A 203 -5.99 -17.68 -13.98
N GLY A 204 -7.06 -17.04 -13.49
CA GLY A 204 -7.79 -17.46 -12.28
C GLY A 204 -6.94 -17.48 -11.03
N LYS A 205 -6.03 -16.51 -10.90
CA LYS A 205 -5.10 -16.38 -9.77
C LYS A 205 -5.65 -15.42 -8.72
N LEU A 206 -5.28 -15.66 -7.46
CA LEU A 206 -5.45 -14.71 -6.36
C LEU A 206 -4.07 -14.29 -5.86
N LYS A 207 -3.92 -13.00 -5.59
CA LYS A 207 -2.75 -12.44 -4.92
C LYS A 207 -3.17 -11.97 -3.53
N TYR A 208 -2.46 -12.43 -2.52
CA TYR A 208 -2.65 -12.05 -1.13
C TYR A 208 -1.49 -11.18 -0.70
N THR A 209 -1.77 -10.03 -0.14
CA THR A 209 -0.78 -9.16 0.49
C THR A 209 -1.07 -9.08 1.98
N ASP A 210 -0.07 -9.23 2.82
CA ASP A 210 -0.19 -9.13 4.28
C ASP A 210 0.99 -8.34 4.84
N MET A 211 0.73 -7.21 5.48
CA MET A 211 1.72 -6.40 6.19
C MET A 211 1.94 -7.00 7.57
N LYS A 212 2.96 -7.87 7.68
CA LYS A 212 3.21 -8.72 8.86
C LYS A 212 3.64 -7.91 10.08
N THR A 213 4.55 -6.99 9.86
CA THR A 213 5.11 -6.13 10.91
C THR A 213 4.85 -4.68 10.55
N ILE A 214 4.33 -3.93 11.53
CA ILE A 214 4.04 -2.50 11.40
C ILE A 214 4.61 -1.81 12.62
N GLU A 215 5.51 -0.86 12.40
CA GLU A 215 6.25 -0.16 13.43
C GLU A 215 6.15 1.35 13.23
N LYS A 216 6.35 2.12 14.28
CA LYS A 216 6.43 3.58 14.20
C LYS A 216 7.90 3.98 14.14
N ILE A 217 8.35 4.51 12.99
CA ILE A 217 9.72 4.94 12.74
C ILE A 217 9.71 6.43 12.43
N ASP A 218 10.51 7.22 13.11
CA ASP A 218 10.58 8.68 12.99
C ASP A 218 9.18 9.35 13.05
N GLY A 219 8.27 8.78 13.87
CA GLY A 219 6.89 9.27 14.00
C GLY A 219 5.90 8.66 12.99
N ILE A 220 6.35 7.95 11.95
CA ILE A 220 5.56 7.47 10.83
C ILE A 220 5.28 5.96 10.96
N TRP A 221 4.00 5.55 10.83
CA TRP A 221 3.63 4.15 10.83
C TRP A 221 4.05 3.46 9.53
N THR A 222 4.94 2.50 9.64
CA THR A 222 5.65 1.84 8.52
C THR A 222 5.44 0.34 8.56
N ALA A 223 5.08 -0.26 7.41
CA ALA A 223 5.12 -1.71 7.24
C ALA A 223 6.57 -2.15 6.97
N THR A 224 7.19 -2.83 7.95
CA THR A 224 8.59 -3.27 7.86
C THR A 224 8.74 -4.70 7.33
N GLU A 225 7.68 -5.52 7.38
CA GLU A 225 7.62 -6.81 6.69
C GLU A 225 6.31 -6.93 5.90
N ILE A 226 6.41 -7.19 4.60
CA ILE A 226 5.29 -7.39 3.68
C ILE A 226 5.43 -8.78 3.04
N ASP A 227 4.38 -9.58 3.12
CA ASP A 227 4.30 -10.94 2.57
C ASP A 227 3.27 -10.94 1.43
N VAL A 228 3.70 -11.25 0.22
CA VAL A 228 2.83 -11.35 -0.94
C VAL A 228 2.87 -12.76 -1.49
N LYS A 229 1.70 -13.34 -1.71
CA LYS A 229 1.56 -14.73 -2.16
C LYS A 229 0.58 -14.80 -3.33
N THR A 230 1.01 -15.41 -4.43
CA THR A 230 0.15 -15.72 -5.58
C THR A 230 -0.28 -17.18 -5.55
N THR A 231 -1.59 -17.40 -5.65
CA THR A 231 -2.19 -18.75 -5.65
C THR A 231 -3.04 -18.99 -6.90
N LYS A 232 -3.19 -20.26 -7.28
CA LYS A 232 -4.17 -20.74 -8.26
C LYS A 232 -4.77 -22.04 -7.75
N ALA A 233 -6.12 -22.18 -7.77
CA ALA A 233 -6.83 -23.36 -7.27
C ALA A 233 -6.34 -23.78 -5.86
N ARG A 234 -6.18 -22.81 -4.95
CA ARG A 234 -5.68 -22.95 -3.57
C ARG A 234 -4.21 -23.39 -3.43
N LYS A 235 -3.47 -23.62 -4.53
CA LYS A 235 -2.04 -23.95 -4.50
C LYS A 235 -1.22 -22.66 -4.62
N THR A 236 -0.19 -22.51 -3.77
CA THR A 236 0.76 -21.40 -3.88
C THR A 236 1.66 -21.63 -5.08
N LEU A 237 1.71 -20.63 -5.97
CA LEU A 237 2.58 -20.65 -7.14
C LEU A 237 3.92 -19.97 -6.83
N HIS A 238 3.86 -18.84 -6.11
CA HIS A 238 4.99 -18.01 -5.77
C HIS A 238 4.68 -17.21 -4.51
N ARG A 239 5.72 -16.83 -3.76
CA ARG A 239 5.65 -15.96 -2.59
C ARG A 239 6.83 -15.01 -2.58
N THR A 240 6.58 -13.75 -2.30
CA THR A 240 7.61 -12.72 -2.12
C THR A 240 7.48 -12.12 -0.73
N ILE A 241 8.58 -12.08 0.02
CA ILE A 241 8.66 -11.38 1.30
C ILE A 241 9.57 -10.17 1.12
N LEU A 242 9.09 -9.00 1.49
CA LEU A 242 9.89 -7.79 1.61
C LEU A 242 10.14 -7.48 3.08
N ARG A 243 11.40 -7.20 3.44
CA ARG A 243 11.79 -6.72 4.75
C ARG A 243 12.55 -5.43 4.61
N PHE A 244 12.09 -4.41 5.30
CA PHE A 244 12.74 -3.10 5.34
C PHE A 244 13.61 -3.02 6.58
N ARG A 245 14.83 -2.48 6.40
CA ARG A 245 15.80 -2.21 7.46
C ARG A 245 16.37 -0.81 7.28
N ASP A 246 16.91 -0.24 8.34
CA ASP A 246 17.53 1.07 8.33
C ASP A 246 16.62 2.16 7.70
N VAL A 247 15.32 2.05 7.95
CA VAL A 247 14.34 3.00 7.44
C VAL A 247 14.56 4.34 8.13
N LYS A 248 14.66 5.40 7.36
CA LYS A 248 14.79 6.77 7.83
C LYS A 248 13.89 7.68 7.01
N TYR A 249 13.15 8.54 7.68
CA TYR A 249 12.29 9.53 7.07
C TYR A 249 12.86 10.94 7.22
N ASN A 250 12.43 11.84 6.36
CA ASN A 250 12.67 13.28 6.44
C ASN A 250 14.15 13.66 6.54
N GLN A 251 15.01 12.91 5.83
CA GLN A 251 16.44 13.17 5.73
C GLN A 251 16.73 14.10 4.54
N MET A 252 17.90 14.77 4.57
CA MET A 252 18.35 15.51 3.39
C MET A 252 18.72 14.54 2.26
N ILE A 253 17.88 14.49 1.23
CA ILE A 253 18.11 13.69 0.01
C ILE A 253 18.43 14.63 -1.16
N ASN A 254 19.54 14.37 -1.84
CA ASN A 254 19.91 15.12 -3.05
C ASN A 254 18.86 14.90 -4.15
N PRO A 255 18.16 15.93 -4.63
CA PRO A 255 17.13 15.79 -5.66
C PRO A 255 17.69 15.24 -6.99
N ASN A 256 18.97 15.43 -7.29
CA ASN A 256 19.62 14.89 -8.48
C ASN A 256 19.75 13.35 -8.48
N LEU A 257 19.40 12.67 -7.39
CA LEU A 257 19.32 11.20 -7.36
C LEU A 257 18.26 10.67 -8.31
N PHE A 258 17.13 11.36 -8.45
CA PHE A 258 15.95 10.86 -9.15
C PHE A 258 15.98 11.21 -10.64
N THR A 259 17.07 10.85 -11.34
CA THR A 259 17.22 11.09 -12.79
C THR A 259 17.61 9.81 -13.53
N VAL A 260 17.23 9.69 -14.81
CA VAL A 260 17.64 8.55 -15.66
C VAL A 260 19.17 8.46 -15.73
N ARG A 261 19.86 9.60 -15.79
CA ARG A 261 21.33 9.62 -15.75
C ARG A 261 21.90 9.00 -14.47
N ARG A 262 21.27 9.25 -13.32
CA ARG A 262 21.70 8.66 -12.04
C ARG A 262 21.37 7.18 -11.98
N LEU A 263 20.20 6.77 -12.52
CA LEU A 263 19.80 5.38 -12.65
C LEU A 263 20.88 4.56 -13.40
N GLU A 264 21.45 5.11 -14.47
CA GLU A 264 22.48 4.45 -15.28
C GLU A 264 23.86 4.39 -14.63
N LYS A 265 24.16 5.35 -13.72
CA LYS A 265 25.44 5.38 -13.01
C LYS A 265 25.53 4.36 -11.85
N GLY A 266 24.38 3.87 -11.39
CA GLY A 266 24.31 2.95 -10.26
C GLY A 266 24.29 3.65 -8.88
N PRO A 267 24.27 2.87 -7.77
CA PRO A 267 24.18 3.37 -6.40
C PRO A 267 25.39 4.19 -5.95
#